data_d21593899f237a55ffa07a55624f1c2a
#
_entry.id   d21593899f237a55ffa07a55624f1c2a
#
_cell.length_a   1.000
_cell.length_b   1.000
_cell.length_c   1.000
_cell.angle_alpha   90.00
_cell.angle_beta   90.00
_cell.angle_gamma   90.00
#
_symmetry.space_group_name_H-M   'P 1'
#
loop_
_entity.id
_entity.type
_entity.pdbx_description
1 polymer ?
#
loop_
_entity_poly.entity_id
_entity_poly.type
_entity_poly.pdbx_seq_one_letter_code
_entity_poly.pdbx_strand_id
1 'polypeptide(L)'
;MCIRDRPIADVITPNVSEAEALIGNQIQTMEELRESAKLIMNLGPKAIVITGGFESGPATDLVYDGTEFKAFTGTRINTTSTHGTGCTFASALTVLLAEGIDLFESVSKAKRFVQLSIRKAYPIGTGKGPVDHFHNLIDYNNHT
;
A
#
# COMPACT_ATOMS: atom_id res chain seq x y z
N MET A 1 8.21 3.38 -10.84
CA MET A 1 8.99 4.50 -10.24
C MET A 1 10.27 4.71 -11.03
N CYS A 2 10.60 5.95 -11.33
CA CYS A 2 11.80 6.30 -12.09
C CYS A 2 13.09 5.96 -11.30
N ILE A 3 14.10 5.37 -11.96
CA ILE A 3 15.39 5.03 -11.34
C ILE A 3 16.04 6.25 -10.69
N ARG A 4 15.88 7.42 -11.32
CA ARG A 4 16.41 8.69 -10.81
C ARG A 4 15.81 9.10 -9.46
N ASP A 5 14.54 8.82 -9.25
CA ASP A 5 13.78 9.36 -8.12
C ASP A 5 13.81 8.43 -6.89
N ARG A 6 14.18 7.14 -7.07
CA ARG A 6 14.28 6.17 -5.96
C ARG A 6 15.24 6.61 -4.85
N PRO A 7 16.46 7.09 -5.15
CA PRO A 7 17.43 7.45 -4.11
C PRO A 7 17.03 8.66 -3.26
N ILE A 8 16.09 9.47 -3.73
CA ILE A 8 15.65 10.70 -3.06
C ILE A 8 14.25 10.57 -2.45
N ALA A 9 13.63 9.40 -2.59
CA ALA A 9 12.31 9.16 -2.00
C ALA A 9 12.42 8.95 -0.48
N ASP A 10 11.52 9.57 0.28
CA ASP A 10 11.39 9.28 1.70
C ASP A 10 10.80 7.88 1.91
N VAL A 11 9.75 7.53 1.18
CA VAL A 11 9.10 6.22 1.23
C VAL A 11 8.79 5.74 -0.17
N ILE A 12 9.00 4.44 -0.44
CA ILE A 12 8.51 3.79 -1.65
C ILE A 12 7.53 2.68 -1.28
N THR A 13 6.50 2.48 -2.14
CA THR A 13 5.35 1.63 -1.84
C THR A 13 5.11 0.56 -2.93
N PRO A 14 6.11 -0.30 -3.26
CA PRO A 14 5.91 -1.34 -4.25
C PRO A 14 4.91 -2.39 -3.75
N ASN A 15 4.17 -3.02 -4.67
CA ASN A 15 3.55 -4.31 -4.40
C ASN A 15 4.58 -5.44 -4.53
N VAL A 16 4.20 -6.69 -4.23
CA VAL A 16 5.13 -7.84 -4.27
C VAL A 16 5.75 -8.01 -5.66
N SER A 17 4.97 -7.97 -6.73
CA SER A 17 5.48 -8.12 -8.10
C SER A 17 6.42 -6.97 -8.50
N GLU A 18 6.15 -5.75 -8.05
CA GLU A 18 7.03 -4.60 -8.26
C GLU A 18 8.33 -4.73 -7.44
N ALA A 19 8.24 -5.27 -6.22
CA ALA A 19 9.42 -5.58 -5.41
C ALA A 19 10.30 -6.65 -6.07
N GLU A 20 9.69 -7.73 -6.60
CA GLU A 20 10.38 -8.76 -7.40
C GLU A 20 11.12 -8.14 -8.59
N ALA A 21 10.44 -7.25 -9.34
CA ALA A 21 11.06 -6.55 -10.46
C ALA A 21 12.23 -5.64 -10.05
N LEU A 22 12.18 -5.06 -8.85
CA LEU A 22 13.25 -4.20 -8.31
C LEU A 22 14.50 -4.99 -7.94
N ILE A 23 14.34 -6.21 -7.41
CA ILE A 23 15.46 -7.04 -6.94
C ILE A 23 15.89 -8.10 -7.97
N GLY A 24 15.05 -8.37 -8.98
CA GLY A 24 15.31 -9.38 -10.01
C GLY A 24 15.11 -10.84 -9.55
N ASN A 25 14.43 -11.07 -8.42
CA ASN A 25 14.15 -12.39 -7.86
C ASN A 25 12.69 -12.53 -7.45
N GLN A 26 12.15 -13.75 -7.48
CA GLN A 26 10.82 -14.07 -6.96
C GLN A 26 10.78 -14.00 -5.42
N ILE A 27 9.61 -13.68 -4.88
CA ILE A 27 9.33 -13.56 -3.46
C ILE A 27 8.13 -14.45 -3.13
N GLN A 28 8.36 -15.53 -2.38
CA GLN A 28 7.32 -16.52 -2.07
C GLN A 28 7.04 -16.64 -0.57
N THR A 29 7.96 -16.16 0.27
CA THR A 29 7.86 -16.26 1.73
C THR A 29 7.98 -14.88 2.40
N MET A 30 7.50 -14.78 3.63
CA MET A 30 7.64 -13.55 4.44
C MET A 30 9.10 -13.23 4.76
N GLU A 31 9.97 -14.24 4.84
CA GLU A 31 11.39 -14.03 5.05
C GLU A 31 12.04 -13.41 3.82
N GLU A 32 11.76 -13.95 2.63
CA GLU A 32 12.21 -13.37 1.36
C GLU A 32 11.67 -11.94 1.16
N LEU A 33 10.42 -11.67 1.62
CA LEU A 33 9.84 -10.34 1.57
C LEU A 33 10.61 -9.34 2.44
N ARG A 34 11.05 -9.76 3.64
CA ARG A 34 11.90 -8.94 4.52
C ARG A 34 13.27 -8.68 3.92
N GLU A 35 13.92 -9.73 3.40
CA GLU A 35 15.21 -9.58 2.72
C GLU A 35 15.11 -8.67 1.50
N SER A 36 14.02 -8.79 0.72
CA SER A 36 13.74 -7.91 -0.41
C SER A 36 13.62 -6.45 0.02
N ALA A 37 12.94 -6.17 1.13
CA ALA A 37 12.84 -4.82 1.66
C ALA A 37 14.22 -4.23 2.01
N LYS A 38 15.11 -5.01 2.63
CA LYS A 38 16.50 -4.59 2.90
C LYS A 38 17.28 -4.31 1.62
N LEU A 39 17.13 -5.19 0.60
CA LEU A 39 17.81 -5.00 -0.69
C LEU A 39 17.32 -3.73 -1.41
N ILE A 40 16.00 -3.48 -1.38
CA ILE A 40 15.40 -2.30 -1.99
C ILE A 40 15.83 -1.03 -1.24
N MET A 41 16.01 -1.08 0.09
CA MET A 41 16.52 0.04 0.89
C MET A 41 17.89 0.52 0.39
N ASN A 42 18.75 -0.38 -0.13
CA ASN A 42 20.04 -0.02 -0.70
C ASN A 42 19.93 0.81 -2.00
N LEU A 43 18.73 0.93 -2.57
CA LEU A 43 18.46 1.83 -3.71
C LEU A 43 18.28 3.29 -3.28
N GLY A 44 18.27 3.59 -1.97
CA GLY A 44 18.35 4.91 -1.40
C GLY A 44 17.13 5.45 -0.66
N PRO A 45 15.90 4.87 -0.72
CA PRO A 45 14.77 5.38 0.04
C PRO A 45 15.02 5.27 1.55
N LYS A 46 14.36 6.12 2.34
CA LYS A 46 14.48 6.08 3.80
C LYS A 46 13.58 5.03 4.46
N ALA A 47 12.48 4.66 3.80
CA ALA A 47 11.58 3.60 4.26
C ALA A 47 10.92 2.89 3.08
N ILE A 48 10.41 1.68 3.32
CA ILE A 48 9.75 0.84 2.33
C ILE A 48 8.45 0.30 2.91
N VAL A 49 7.41 0.31 2.10
CA VAL A 49 6.14 -0.38 2.37
C VAL A 49 5.84 -1.33 1.22
N ILE A 50 6.06 -2.63 1.40
CA ILE A 50 5.65 -3.62 0.39
C ILE A 50 4.18 -3.96 0.63
N THR A 51 3.31 -3.59 -0.34
CA THR A 51 1.87 -3.61 -0.17
C THR A 51 1.21 -4.89 -0.68
N GLY A 52 0.05 -5.25 -0.10
CA GLY A 52 -0.89 -6.24 -0.61
C GLY A 52 -0.61 -7.69 -0.22
N GLY A 53 0.61 -8.04 0.16
CA GLY A 53 1.01 -9.41 0.51
C GLY A 53 0.84 -10.41 -0.64
N PHE A 54 0.88 -11.71 -0.32
CA PHE A 54 0.74 -12.78 -1.28
C PHE A 54 -0.73 -13.02 -1.68
N GLU A 55 -0.99 -13.47 -2.91
CA GLU A 55 -2.35 -13.68 -3.42
C GLU A 55 -3.16 -14.68 -2.60
N SER A 56 -2.54 -15.73 -2.10
CA SER A 56 -3.17 -16.81 -1.34
C SER A 56 -3.37 -16.50 0.14
N GLY A 57 -3.12 -15.27 0.60
CA GLY A 57 -3.17 -14.93 2.02
C GLY A 57 -3.96 -13.66 2.33
N PRO A 58 -3.92 -13.23 3.58
CA PRO A 58 -4.45 -11.93 3.98
C PRO A 58 -3.72 -10.79 3.26
N ALA A 59 -4.40 -9.67 3.09
CA ALA A 59 -3.77 -8.46 2.54
C ALA A 59 -2.82 -7.88 3.59
N THR A 60 -1.54 -8.22 3.50
CA THR A 60 -0.51 -7.78 4.46
C THR A 60 0.40 -6.76 3.82
N ASP A 61 0.58 -5.61 4.47
CA ASP A 61 1.58 -4.63 4.08
C ASP A 61 2.76 -4.74 5.04
N LEU A 62 3.97 -4.92 4.52
CA LEU A 62 5.20 -5.01 5.28
C LEU A 62 5.94 -3.67 5.21
N VAL A 63 6.19 -3.07 6.36
CA VAL A 63 6.95 -1.82 6.50
C VAL A 63 8.34 -2.12 7.02
N TYR A 64 9.33 -1.44 6.47
CA TYR A 64 10.70 -1.41 6.96
C TYR A 64 11.22 0.04 6.94
N ASP A 65 11.63 0.54 8.10
CA ASP A 65 12.13 1.92 8.27
C ASP A 65 13.68 2.02 8.29
N GLY A 66 14.36 0.89 7.99
CA GLY A 66 15.82 0.77 8.09
C GLY A 66 16.30 0.16 9.40
N THR A 67 15.45 0.09 10.41
CA THR A 67 15.77 -0.47 11.75
C THR A 67 14.84 -1.62 12.13
N GLU A 68 13.53 -1.44 11.98
CA GLU A 68 12.54 -2.44 12.38
C GLU A 68 11.54 -2.77 11.27
N PHE A 69 10.96 -3.97 11.37
CA PHE A 69 9.87 -4.43 10.52
C PHE A 69 8.55 -4.41 11.26
N LYS A 70 7.50 -3.94 10.56
CA LYS A 70 6.12 -4.05 11.05
C LYS A 70 5.20 -4.52 9.94
N ALA A 71 4.35 -5.51 10.25
CA ALA A 71 3.36 -6.03 9.31
C ALA A 71 1.96 -5.55 9.71
N PHE A 72 1.23 -5.03 8.75
CA PHE A 72 -0.17 -4.61 8.89
C PHE A 72 -1.04 -5.54 8.07
N THR A 73 -1.77 -6.42 8.76
CA THR A 73 -2.61 -7.43 8.13
C THR A 73 -4.07 -6.99 8.10
N GLY A 74 -4.73 -7.21 6.99
CA GLY A 74 -6.14 -6.95 6.81
C GLY A 74 -6.85 -8.03 6.01
N THR A 75 -8.18 -8.06 6.08
CA THR A 75 -8.99 -9.00 5.30
C THR A 75 -8.86 -8.68 3.81
N ARG A 76 -8.57 -9.70 2.99
CA ARG A 76 -8.64 -9.58 1.54
C ARG A 76 -10.11 -9.53 1.11
N ILE A 77 -10.47 -8.45 0.41
CA ILE A 77 -11.83 -8.24 -0.07
C ILE A 77 -11.93 -8.83 -1.48
N ASN A 78 -12.85 -9.77 -1.67
CA ASN A 78 -13.11 -10.35 -2.98
C ASN A 78 -13.98 -9.39 -3.80
N THR A 79 -13.37 -8.65 -4.71
CA THR A 79 -14.03 -7.67 -5.58
C THR A 79 -13.23 -7.45 -6.87
N THR A 80 -13.91 -7.06 -7.92
CA THR A 80 -13.28 -6.60 -9.17
C THR A 80 -12.91 -5.11 -9.14
N SER A 81 -13.41 -4.35 -8.14
CA SER A 81 -13.18 -2.91 -8.00
C SER A 81 -11.89 -2.65 -7.20
N THR A 82 -10.75 -2.90 -7.84
CA THR A 82 -9.41 -2.76 -7.23
C THR A 82 -8.51 -1.76 -7.97
N HIS A 83 -9.04 -1.13 -9.04
CA HIS A 83 -8.25 -0.17 -9.80
C HIS A 83 -7.96 1.08 -8.95
N GLY A 84 -6.69 1.47 -8.90
CA GLY A 84 -6.25 2.65 -8.16
C GLY A 84 -5.91 2.41 -6.69
N THR A 85 -5.98 1.19 -6.15
CA THR A 85 -5.66 0.90 -4.73
C THR A 85 -4.25 1.36 -4.33
N GLY A 86 -3.23 1.07 -5.16
CA GLY A 86 -1.85 1.49 -4.90
C GLY A 86 -1.69 3.01 -4.88
N CYS A 87 -2.28 3.69 -5.87
CA CYS A 87 -2.25 5.17 -5.94
C CYS A 87 -2.99 5.79 -4.75
N THR A 88 -4.13 5.22 -4.36
CA THR A 88 -4.91 5.68 -3.20
C THR A 88 -4.11 5.52 -1.91
N PHE A 89 -3.44 4.37 -1.74
CA PHE A 89 -2.57 4.12 -0.60
C PHE A 89 -1.42 5.13 -0.53
N ALA A 90 -0.69 5.30 -1.64
CA ALA A 90 0.45 6.21 -1.69
C ALA A 90 0.03 7.67 -1.43
N SER A 91 -1.10 8.11 -1.98
CA SER A 91 -1.63 9.46 -1.75
C SER A 91 -2.03 9.68 -0.29
N ALA A 92 -2.77 8.74 0.31
CA ALA A 92 -3.16 8.82 1.71
C ALA A 92 -1.95 8.82 2.64
N LEU A 93 -0.96 7.94 2.38
CA LEU A 93 0.29 7.89 3.13
C LEU A 93 1.05 9.21 3.05
N THR A 94 1.15 9.80 1.86
CA THR A 94 1.86 11.07 1.64
C THR A 94 1.24 12.21 2.45
N VAL A 95 -0.10 12.31 2.47
CA VAL A 95 -0.80 13.34 3.25
C VAL A 95 -0.51 13.18 4.75
N LEU A 96 -0.64 11.96 5.27
CA LEU A 96 -0.44 11.67 6.69
C LEU A 96 1.00 11.97 7.13
N LEU A 97 2.00 11.60 6.32
CA LEU A 97 3.40 11.93 6.58
C LEU A 97 3.66 13.44 6.51
N ALA A 98 3.03 14.16 5.57
CA ALA A 98 3.13 15.62 5.48
C ALA A 98 2.52 16.34 6.68
N GLU A 99 1.52 15.75 7.33
CA GLU A 99 0.93 16.20 8.60
C GLU A 99 1.82 15.89 9.82
N GLY A 100 2.97 15.24 9.61
CA GLY A 100 3.91 14.89 10.69
C GLY A 100 3.53 13.64 11.49
N ILE A 101 2.60 12.84 10.98
CA ILE A 101 2.22 11.58 11.63
C ILE A 101 3.34 10.55 11.39
N ASP A 102 3.64 9.76 12.40
CA ASP A 102 4.65 8.70 12.35
C ASP A 102 4.39 7.70 11.20
N LEU A 103 5.45 7.10 10.67
CA LEU A 103 5.39 6.20 9.51
C LEU A 103 4.44 5.02 9.75
N PHE A 104 4.57 4.32 10.86
CA PHE A 104 3.78 3.13 11.14
C PHE A 104 2.31 3.45 11.36
N GLU A 105 2.03 4.55 12.02
CA GLU A 105 0.66 5.06 12.21
C GLU A 105 0.07 5.52 10.87
N SER A 106 0.85 6.22 10.05
CA SER A 106 0.45 6.65 8.71
C SER A 106 0.11 5.47 7.80
N VAL A 107 0.94 4.41 7.80
CA VAL A 107 0.65 3.18 7.05
C VAL A 107 -0.65 2.52 7.53
N SER A 108 -0.85 2.43 8.84
CA SER A 108 -2.08 1.86 9.43
C SER A 108 -3.34 2.62 8.98
N LYS A 109 -3.30 3.94 9.03
CA LYS A 109 -4.40 4.82 8.61
C LYS A 109 -4.64 4.75 7.09
N ALA A 110 -3.58 4.80 6.27
CA ALA A 110 -3.67 4.68 4.82
C ALA A 110 -4.26 3.33 4.40
N LYS A 111 -3.82 2.23 5.03
CA LYS A 111 -4.38 0.89 4.82
C LYS A 111 -5.87 0.84 5.13
N ARG A 112 -6.28 1.38 6.27
CA ARG A 112 -7.70 1.44 6.65
C ARG A 112 -8.52 2.22 5.64
N PHE A 113 -8.03 3.37 5.18
CA PHE A 113 -8.67 4.19 4.16
C PHE A 113 -8.90 3.39 2.86
N VAL A 114 -7.86 2.72 2.35
CA VAL A 114 -7.94 1.88 1.15
C VAL A 114 -8.92 0.72 1.34
N GLN A 115 -8.91 0.04 2.48
CA GLN A 115 -9.85 -1.05 2.75
C GLN A 115 -11.31 -0.56 2.73
N LEU A 116 -11.59 0.61 3.28
CA LEU A 116 -12.93 1.22 3.22
C LEU A 116 -13.29 1.61 1.79
N SER A 117 -12.36 2.22 1.04
CA SER A 117 -12.54 2.56 -0.37
C SER A 117 -12.88 1.35 -1.24
N ILE A 118 -12.25 0.18 -0.97
CA ILE A 118 -12.56 -1.07 -1.66
C ILE A 118 -13.94 -1.61 -1.24
N ARG A 119 -14.26 -1.60 0.05
CA ARG A 119 -15.54 -2.13 0.59
C ARG A 119 -16.75 -1.36 0.07
N LYS A 120 -16.61 -0.06 -0.12
CA LYS A 120 -17.68 0.84 -0.58
C LYS A 120 -17.71 1.00 -2.10
N ALA A 121 -16.70 0.46 -2.79
CA ALA A 121 -16.65 0.49 -4.24
C ALA A 121 -17.84 -0.26 -4.86
N TYR A 122 -18.39 0.31 -5.91
CA TYR A 122 -19.44 -0.29 -6.70
C TYR A 122 -18.95 -0.61 -8.12
N PRO A 123 -19.45 -1.67 -8.75
CA PRO A 123 -18.97 -2.06 -10.08
C PRO A 123 -19.37 -1.02 -11.14
N ILE A 124 -18.38 -0.56 -11.90
CA ILE A 124 -18.58 0.33 -13.05
C ILE A 124 -18.06 -0.39 -14.30
N GLY A 125 -18.97 -0.67 -15.21
CA GLY A 125 -18.63 -1.39 -16.45
C GLY A 125 -18.31 -2.86 -16.21
N THR A 126 -17.57 -3.48 -17.15
CA THR A 126 -17.27 -4.93 -17.16
C THR A 126 -15.81 -5.26 -16.82
N GLY A 127 -14.96 -4.25 -16.63
CA GLY A 127 -13.55 -4.41 -16.29
C GLY A 127 -13.27 -4.28 -14.78
N LYS A 128 -11.99 -4.05 -14.45
CA LYS A 128 -11.60 -3.71 -13.07
C LYS A 128 -12.12 -2.32 -12.73
N GLY A 129 -13.11 -2.25 -11.83
CA GLY A 129 -13.71 -0.99 -11.37
C GLY A 129 -12.77 -0.20 -10.45
N PRO A 130 -13.01 1.13 -10.32
CA PRO A 130 -12.26 1.98 -9.38
C PRO A 130 -12.69 1.72 -7.95
N VAL A 131 -11.82 2.08 -7.00
CA VAL A 131 -12.20 2.19 -5.58
C VAL A 131 -13.00 3.45 -5.32
N ASP A 132 -13.82 3.48 -4.25
CA ASP A 132 -14.58 4.67 -3.84
C ASP A 132 -13.73 5.57 -2.93
N HIS A 133 -13.19 6.65 -3.48
CA HIS A 133 -12.40 7.64 -2.74
C HIS A 133 -13.27 8.53 -1.82
N PHE A 134 -14.57 8.61 -2.08
CA PHE A 134 -15.51 9.51 -1.40
C PHE A 134 -16.36 8.82 -0.34
N HIS A 135 -16.00 7.59 0.02
CA HIS A 135 -16.77 6.76 0.96
C HIS A 135 -17.06 7.45 2.32
N ASN A 136 -16.24 8.42 2.73
CA ASN A 136 -16.44 9.19 3.96
C ASN A 136 -17.33 10.44 3.76
N LEU A 137 -17.59 10.86 2.50
CA LEU A 137 -18.36 12.05 2.20
C LEU A 137 -19.86 11.76 2.02
N ILE A 138 -20.22 10.50 1.78
CA ILE A 138 -21.62 10.11 1.52
C ILE A 138 -22.48 10.11 2.79
N ASP A 139 -21.88 10.02 3.97
CA ASP A 139 -22.60 10.06 5.25
C ASP A 139 -23.11 11.47 5.64
N TYR A 140 -22.72 12.52 4.90
CA TYR A 140 -23.20 13.89 5.16
C TYR A 140 -24.67 14.12 4.77
N ASN A 141 -25.29 13.26 3.97
CA ASN A 141 -26.66 13.44 3.48
C ASN A 141 -27.73 12.67 4.27
N ASN A 142 -27.39 11.98 5.34
CA ASN A 142 -28.34 11.23 6.16
C ASN A 142 -28.72 11.91 7.49
N HIS A 143 -28.44 13.22 7.64
CA HIS A 143 -28.85 14.02 8.80
C HIS A 143 -29.69 15.23 8.37
N THR A 144 -30.74 14.98 7.60
CA THR A 144 -31.88 15.94 7.46
C THR A 144 -33.21 15.21 7.64
#